data_b93ecf39527ac642ec025a06627e69e6
#
_entry.id   b93ecf39527ac642ec025a06627e69e6
#
_cell.length_a   1.000
_cell.length_b   1.000
_cell.length_c   1.000
_cell.angle_alpha   90.00
_cell.angle_beta   90.00
_cell.angle_gamma   90.00
#
_symmetry.space_group_name_H-M   'P 1'
#
loop_
_entity.id
_entity.type
_entity.pdbx_description
1 polymer ?
#
loop_
_entity_poly.entity_id
_entity_poly.type
_entity_poly.pdbx_seq_one_letter_code
_entity_poly.pdbx_strand_id
1 'polypeptide(L)'
;MKKEEIRKEFFKLKIKGHTNKQCRKILLAQFGYEVTIRTLRRWTNKLNNTDWDLLDKSKRPKTIHYKVTSEQETEVIGIKKRTGWGERKIADFVDLGHTTINKILNKHNLTKPNPNRRKRIKYIRWQREHPNSLWQMDISDQKINGKYCFGVIDDCSRYCVGLIALNNISTNIVTHILDNLIKTNGKPREILSDNGNVFGLRSKHSKFDVWCRRRNIKHIRTAIHSPTTTGKIERFFQTLGRELEFCNDDSELFRMRYNHFRPHSSLENKNPSQVYFDFSKLF
;
A
#
# COMPACT_ATOMS: atom_id res chain seq x y z
N MET A 1 -6.61 20.71 17.63
CA MET A 1 -6.33 19.67 16.60
C MET A 1 -4.83 19.40 16.50
N LYS A 2 -4.44 18.14 16.41
CA LYS A 2 -3.02 17.77 16.20
C LYS A 2 -2.59 18.19 14.79
N LYS A 3 -1.30 18.53 14.61
CA LYS A 3 -0.78 18.94 13.28
C LYS A 3 -0.99 17.89 12.20
N GLU A 4 -1.03 16.63 12.57
CA GLU A 4 -1.30 15.48 11.68
C GLU A 4 -2.71 15.53 11.09
N GLU A 5 -3.71 15.84 11.93
CA GLU A 5 -5.11 15.97 11.50
C GLU A 5 -5.26 17.12 10.49
N ILE A 6 -4.59 18.25 10.74
CA ILE A 6 -4.57 19.38 9.81
C ILE A 6 -3.93 18.99 8.46
N ARG A 7 -2.86 18.21 8.50
CA ARG A 7 -2.21 17.72 7.27
C ARG A 7 -3.12 16.76 6.52
N LYS A 8 -3.82 15.88 7.24
CA LYS A 8 -4.81 14.96 6.65
C LYS A 8 -5.92 15.74 5.94
N GLU A 9 -6.47 16.78 6.57
CA GLU A 9 -7.49 17.63 5.94
C GLU A 9 -6.93 18.41 4.74
N PHE A 10 -5.71 18.95 4.83
CA PHE A 10 -5.05 19.56 3.68
C PHE A 10 -4.98 18.62 2.50
N PHE A 11 -4.67 17.34 2.72
CA PHE A 11 -4.57 16.36 1.65
C PHE A 11 -5.92 16.04 1.01
N LYS A 12 -6.97 15.92 1.81
CA LYS A 12 -8.34 15.77 1.30
C LYS A 12 -8.71 16.94 0.38
N LEU A 13 -8.35 18.17 0.78
CA LEU A 13 -8.58 19.34 -0.06
C LEU A 13 -7.77 19.30 -1.36
N LYS A 14 -6.52 18.85 -1.32
CA LYS A 14 -5.69 18.67 -2.53
C LYS A 14 -6.27 17.64 -3.48
N ILE A 15 -6.76 16.53 -2.98
CA ILE A 15 -7.44 15.49 -3.77
C ILE A 15 -8.70 16.06 -4.46
N LYS A 16 -9.43 16.95 -3.79
CA LYS A 16 -10.57 17.66 -4.37
C LYS A 16 -10.19 18.75 -5.39
N GLY A 17 -8.92 18.91 -5.73
CA GLY A 17 -8.45 19.87 -6.72
C GLY A 17 -8.21 21.28 -6.23
N HIS A 18 -8.33 21.55 -4.92
CA HIS A 18 -8.13 22.90 -4.38
C HIS A 18 -6.68 23.37 -4.53
N THR A 19 -6.50 24.63 -4.91
CA THR A 19 -5.20 25.31 -4.92
C THR A 19 -4.67 25.53 -3.51
N ASN A 20 -3.37 25.73 -3.34
CA ASN A 20 -2.78 26.01 -2.03
C ASN A 20 -3.35 27.30 -1.38
N LYS A 21 -3.71 28.30 -2.21
CA LYS A 21 -4.39 29.52 -1.70
C LYS A 21 -5.77 29.21 -1.12
N GLN A 22 -6.55 28.37 -1.81
CA GLN A 22 -7.87 27.94 -1.33
C GLN A 22 -7.73 27.06 -0.08
N CYS A 23 -6.81 26.10 -0.07
CA CYS A 23 -6.54 25.27 1.11
C CYS A 23 -6.18 26.10 2.33
N ARG A 24 -5.34 27.15 2.20
CA ARG A 24 -5.00 28.06 3.29
C ARG A 24 -6.25 28.74 3.88
N LYS A 25 -7.13 29.26 3.01
CA LYS A 25 -8.37 29.92 3.47
C LYS A 25 -9.30 28.94 4.20
N ILE A 26 -9.47 27.74 3.66
CA ILE A 26 -10.32 26.69 4.25
C ILE A 26 -9.77 26.23 5.59
N LEU A 27 -8.47 25.97 5.70
CA LEU A 27 -7.83 25.53 6.94
C LEU A 27 -7.93 26.59 8.03
N LEU A 28 -7.82 27.87 7.69
CA LEU A 28 -8.02 28.96 8.62
C LEU A 28 -9.48 29.07 9.06
N ALA A 29 -10.43 29.03 8.11
CA ALA A 29 -11.86 29.21 8.38
C ALA A 29 -12.47 28.06 9.17
N GLN A 30 -12.13 26.80 8.83
CA GLN A 30 -12.73 25.61 9.43
C GLN A 30 -12.04 25.14 10.72
N PHE A 31 -10.72 25.33 10.80
CA PHE A 31 -9.92 24.76 11.89
C PHE A 31 -9.15 25.80 12.70
N GLY A 32 -9.26 27.09 12.36
CA GLY A 32 -8.50 28.16 13.00
C GLY A 32 -6.98 28.00 12.83
N TYR A 33 -6.52 27.22 11.82
CA TYR A 33 -5.11 26.90 11.66
C TYR A 33 -4.48 27.80 10.62
N GLU A 34 -3.63 28.72 11.09
CA GLU A 34 -2.88 29.59 10.22
C GLU A 34 -1.63 28.88 9.67
N VAL A 35 -1.49 28.86 8.34
CA VAL A 35 -0.38 28.22 7.66
C VAL A 35 0.08 29.04 6.45
N THR A 36 1.38 29.09 6.23
CA THR A 36 1.92 29.80 5.07
C THR A 36 1.83 28.92 3.80
N ILE A 37 1.72 29.57 2.63
CA ILE A 37 1.74 28.85 1.33
C ILE A 37 3.04 28.07 1.14
N ARG A 38 4.17 28.59 1.65
CA ARG A 38 5.47 27.88 1.65
C ARG A 38 5.37 26.55 2.40
N THR A 39 4.70 26.54 3.55
CA THR A 39 4.47 25.31 4.33
C THR A 39 3.58 24.33 3.57
N LEU A 40 2.51 24.80 2.95
CA LEU A 40 1.61 23.96 2.15
C LEU A 40 2.33 23.36 0.93
N ARG A 41 3.19 24.11 0.24
CA ARG A 41 4.06 23.58 -0.83
C ARG A 41 4.98 22.48 -0.30
N ARG A 42 5.58 22.67 0.89
CA ARG A 42 6.44 21.63 1.51
C ARG A 42 5.64 20.38 1.86
N TRP A 43 4.38 20.51 2.30
CA TRP A 43 3.51 19.37 2.54
C TRP A 43 3.15 18.65 1.23
N THR A 44 2.80 19.38 0.17
CA THR A 44 2.57 18.79 -1.16
C THR A 44 3.79 18.00 -1.63
N ASN A 45 4.99 18.59 -1.53
CA ASN A 45 6.22 17.90 -1.93
C ASN A 45 6.51 16.65 -1.09
N LYS A 46 6.16 16.64 0.21
CA LYS A 46 6.26 15.44 1.04
C LYS A 46 5.38 14.31 0.55
N LEU A 47 4.22 14.61 -0.04
CA LEU A 47 3.30 13.61 -0.57
C LEU A 47 3.76 13.03 -1.91
N ASN A 48 4.41 13.86 -2.71
CA ASN A 48 4.92 13.43 -4.03
C ASN A 48 6.22 12.63 -3.92
N ASN A 49 6.86 12.64 -2.74
CA ASN A 49 8.06 11.85 -2.46
C ASN A 49 7.68 10.53 -1.78
N THR A 50 8.60 9.57 -1.77
CA THR A 50 8.47 8.29 -1.06
C THR A 50 8.34 8.43 0.47
N ASP A 51 8.51 9.63 0.97
CA ASP A 51 8.48 9.99 2.36
C ASP A 51 7.06 10.41 2.80
N TRP A 52 6.32 9.47 3.29
CA TRP A 52 4.87 9.55 3.52
C TRP A 52 4.47 9.83 4.96
N ASP A 53 5.45 10.09 5.82
CA ASP A 53 5.19 10.38 7.21
C ASP A 53 4.56 11.77 7.41
N LEU A 54 3.37 11.81 8.01
CA LEU A 54 2.66 13.04 8.38
C LEU A 54 3.16 13.66 9.68
N LEU A 55 3.97 12.93 10.43
CA LEU A 55 4.55 13.41 11.69
C LEU A 55 5.57 14.53 11.43
N ASP A 56 5.79 15.36 12.44
CA ASP A 56 6.90 16.28 12.42
C ASP A 56 8.20 15.49 12.55
N LYS A 57 9.00 15.51 11.51
CA LYS A 57 10.30 14.84 11.54
C LYS A 57 11.24 15.46 12.54
N SER A 58 12.06 14.62 13.13
CA SER A 58 13.20 15.06 13.92
C SER A 58 14.02 16.09 13.13
N LYS A 59 14.37 17.22 13.75
CA LYS A 59 15.27 18.23 13.17
C LYS A 59 16.73 17.76 13.14
N ARG A 60 17.00 16.54 13.64
CA ARG A 60 18.35 15.96 13.57
C ARG A 60 18.75 15.76 12.11
N PRO A 61 20.02 15.97 11.76
CA PRO A 61 20.55 15.65 10.46
C PRO A 61 20.20 14.20 10.10
N LYS A 62 19.63 13.97 8.91
CA LYS A 62 19.27 12.62 8.44
C LYS A 62 20.48 11.75 8.17
N THR A 63 21.61 12.36 7.91
CA THR A 63 22.86 11.69 7.59
C THR A 63 23.90 12.09 8.61
N ILE A 64 24.16 11.22 9.56
CA ILE A 64 25.37 11.30 10.38
C ILE A 64 26.43 10.59 9.54
N HIS A 65 27.35 11.35 8.97
CA HIS A 65 28.50 10.77 8.27
C HIS A 65 29.45 10.20 9.33
N TYR A 66 29.25 8.95 9.73
CA TYR A 66 30.29 8.23 10.42
C TYR A 66 31.39 7.96 9.40
N LYS A 67 32.55 8.60 9.60
CA LYS A 67 33.74 8.24 8.81
C LYS A 67 34.17 6.86 9.29
N VAL A 68 33.93 5.85 8.46
CA VAL A 68 34.48 4.50 8.70
C VAL A 68 35.98 4.62 8.57
N THR A 69 36.73 4.24 9.59
CA THR A 69 38.19 4.23 9.54
C THR A 69 38.69 3.01 8.76
N SER A 70 39.92 3.09 8.25
CA SER A 70 40.56 1.94 7.57
C SER A 70 40.72 0.72 8.49
N GLU A 71 40.92 0.97 9.77
CA GLU A 71 41.00 -0.07 10.80
C GLU A 71 39.65 -0.80 10.95
N GLN A 72 38.56 -0.07 11.06
CA GLN A 72 37.20 -0.63 11.14
C GLN A 72 36.86 -1.44 9.87
N GLU A 73 37.24 -0.93 8.69
CA GLU A 73 37.05 -1.65 7.43
C GLU A 73 37.83 -2.96 7.41
N THR A 74 39.09 -2.92 7.85
CA THR A 74 39.96 -4.10 7.96
C THR A 74 39.43 -5.12 8.96
N GLU A 75 38.91 -4.64 10.11
CA GLU A 75 38.32 -5.48 11.13
C GLU A 75 37.10 -6.24 10.59
N VAL A 76 36.16 -5.54 9.94
CA VAL A 76 34.99 -6.14 9.30
C VAL A 76 35.39 -7.21 8.30
N ILE A 77 36.38 -6.93 7.45
CA ILE A 77 36.89 -7.88 6.47
C ILE A 77 37.54 -9.09 7.14
N GLY A 78 38.31 -8.85 8.20
CA GLY A 78 38.97 -9.88 9.01
C GLY A 78 37.97 -10.83 9.65
N ILE A 79 36.91 -10.30 10.27
CA ILE A 79 35.84 -11.12 10.85
C ILE A 79 35.12 -11.92 9.75
N LYS A 80 34.79 -11.26 8.63
CA LYS A 80 34.12 -11.93 7.51
C LYS A 80 34.92 -13.10 6.97
N LYS A 81 36.20 -12.91 6.74
CA LYS A 81 37.11 -13.97 6.21
C LYS A 81 37.26 -15.13 7.17
N ARG A 82 37.34 -14.85 8.49
CA ARG A 82 37.52 -15.89 9.52
C ARG A 82 36.25 -16.67 9.80
N THR A 83 35.07 -16.01 9.75
CA THR A 83 33.83 -16.60 10.26
C THR A 83 32.80 -16.89 9.19
N GLY A 84 32.89 -16.26 8.03
CA GLY A 84 31.87 -16.33 6.98
C GLY A 84 30.54 -15.63 7.34
N TRP A 85 30.46 -14.96 8.48
CA TRP A 85 29.22 -14.37 9.01
C TRP A 85 28.61 -13.31 8.07
N GLY A 86 27.30 -13.12 8.21
CA GLY A 86 26.57 -12.03 7.55
C GLY A 86 26.69 -10.73 8.34
N GLU A 87 26.33 -9.64 7.70
CA GLU A 87 26.44 -8.26 8.22
C GLU A 87 25.83 -8.06 9.61
N ARG A 88 24.71 -8.74 9.91
CA ARG A 88 24.02 -8.62 11.21
C ARG A 88 24.85 -9.20 12.35
N LYS A 89 25.44 -10.38 12.13
CA LYS A 89 26.31 -11.01 13.13
C LYS A 89 27.61 -10.24 13.32
N ILE A 90 28.16 -9.66 12.24
CA ILE A 90 29.39 -8.85 12.32
C ILE A 90 29.11 -7.56 13.11
N ALA A 91 27.90 -7.00 12.99
CA ALA A 91 27.50 -5.81 13.72
C ALA A 91 27.49 -5.98 15.26
N ASP A 92 27.39 -7.22 15.74
CA ASP A 92 27.47 -7.52 17.17
C ASP A 92 28.92 -7.41 17.74
N PHE A 93 29.93 -7.32 16.86
CA PHE A 93 31.35 -7.33 17.21
C PHE A 93 32.10 -6.05 16.83
N VAL A 94 31.48 -5.19 16.03
CA VAL A 94 32.08 -3.94 15.53
C VAL A 94 31.08 -2.81 15.74
N ASP A 95 31.52 -1.67 16.24
CA ASP A 95 30.66 -0.50 16.43
C ASP A 95 30.31 0.17 15.08
N LEU A 96 29.66 -0.60 14.21
CA LEU A 96 29.17 -0.17 12.89
C LEU A 96 27.79 -0.76 12.62
N GLY A 97 26.89 0.08 12.13
CA GLY A 97 25.58 -0.39 11.69
C GLY A 97 25.67 -1.43 10.57
N HIS A 98 24.81 -2.47 10.60
CA HIS A 98 24.79 -3.58 9.64
C HIS A 98 24.72 -3.13 8.17
N THR A 99 24.07 -1.99 7.87
CA THR A 99 24.03 -1.42 6.51
C THR A 99 25.38 -0.90 6.06
N THR A 100 26.18 -0.33 6.98
CA THR A 100 27.55 0.11 6.70
C THR A 100 28.45 -1.09 6.47
N ILE A 101 28.33 -2.10 7.32
CA ILE A 101 29.06 -3.38 7.17
C ILE A 101 28.71 -4.03 5.82
N ASN A 102 27.44 -4.05 5.43
CA ASN A 102 27.03 -4.58 4.13
C ASN A 102 27.67 -3.82 2.95
N LYS A 103 27.74 -2.49 3.04
CA LYS A 103 28.45 -1.68 2.03
C LYS A 103 29.94 -2.02 1.95
N ILE A 104 30.60 -2.17 3.09
CA ILE A 104 32.01 -2.60 3.15
C ILE A 104 32.18 -3.97 2.49
N LEU A 105 31.35 -4.94 2.88
CA LEU A 105 31.42 -6.30 2.32
C LEU A 105 31.15 -6.33 0.83
N ASN A 106 30.21 -5.54 0.32
CA ASN A 106 29.92 -5.39 -1.11
C ASN A 106 31.08 -4.75 -1.85
N LYS A 107 31.70 -3.71 -1.30
CA LYS A 107 32.87 -3.05 -1.87
C LYS A 107 34.02 -4.02 -2.11
N HIS A 108 34.17 -5.02 -1.23
CA HIS A 108 35.22 -6.03 -1.30
C HIS A 108 34.77 -7.37 -1.91
N ASN A 109 33.58 -7.40 -2.53
CA ASN A 109 33.00 -8.61 -3.15
C ASN A 109 32.89 -9.82 -2.19
N LEU A 110 32.70 -9.54 -0.89
CA LEU A 110 32.61 -10.57 0.16
C LEU A 110 31.15 -10.99 0.46
N THR A 111 30.17 -10.47 -0.28
CA THR A 111 28.78 -10.90 -0.20
C THR A 111 28.52 -12.04 -1.17
N LYS A 112 27.90 -13.11 -0.66
CA LYS A 112 27.44 -14.20 -1.54
C LYS A 112 26.01 -13.94 -1.97
N PRO A 113 25.66 -14.15 -3.26
CA PRO A 113 24.26 -14.15 -3.67
C PRO A 113 23.50 -15.20 -2.87
N ASN A 114 22.28 -14.89 -2.44
CA ASN A 114 21.48 -15.83 -1.66
C ASN A 114 21.16 -17.07 -2.52
N PRO A 115 21.72 -18.26 -2.22
CA PRO A 115 21.55 -19.47 -3.03
C PRO A 115 20.09 -19.96 -3.01
N ASN A 116 19.33 -19.60 -1.97
CA ASN A 116 17.92 -19.94 -1.82
C ASN A 116 16.98 -18.94 -2.47
N ARG A 117 17.48 -17.97 -3.23
CA ARG A 117 16.63 -17.11 -4.04
C ARG A 117 15.97 -17.98 -5.12
N ARG A 118 14.78 -18.52 -4.79
CA ARG A 118 13.97 -19.31 -5.71
C ARG A 118 13.90 -18.58 -7.06
N LYS A 119 14.20 -19.30 -8.15
CA LYS A 119 14.00 -18.78 -9.51
C LYS A 119 12.58 -18.22 -9.55
N ARG A 120 12.41 -16.97 -9.91
CA ARG A 120 11.09 -16.37 -10.05
C ARG A 120 10.35 -17.15 -11.13
N ILE A 121 9.33 -17.88 -10.74
CA ILE A 121 8.41 -18.50 -11.69
C ILE A 121 7.78 -17.34 -12.47
N LYS A 122 7.90 -17.37 -13.79
CA LYS A 122 7.23 -16.40 -14.66
C LYS A 122 5.74 -16.75 -14.66
N TYR A 123 4.96 -16.07 -13.83
CA TYR A 123 3.51 -16.17 -13.88
C TYR A 123 2.97 -15.38 -15.06
N ILE A 124 1.98 -15.93 -15.76
CA ILE A 124 1.21 -15.19 -16.77
C ILE A 124 0.43 -14.11 -16.01
N ARG A 125 0.77 -12.87 -16.28
CA ARG A 125 0.11 -11.72 -15.67
C ARG A 125 -1.03 -11.31 -16.60
N TRP A 126 -2.26 -11.44 -16.14
CA TRP A 126 -3.42 -10.90 -16.82
C TRP A 126 -3.94 -9.67 -16.06
N GLN A 127 -4.53 -8.75 -16.80
CA GLN A 127 -5.08 -7.50 -16.28
C GLN A 127 -6.26 -7.10 -17.17
N ARG A 128 -7.33 -6.63 -16.57
CA ARG A 128 -8.43 -6.03 -17.32
C ARG A 128 -7.98 -4.68 -17.89
N GLU A 129 -8.52 -4.35 -19.06
CA GLU A 129 -8.10 -3.17 -19.82
C GLU A 129 -8.70 -1.87 -19.22
N HIS A 130 -9.94 -1.95 -18.73
CA HIS A 130 -10.66 -0.77 -18.24
C HIS A 130 -10.96 -0.84 -16.74
N PRO A 131 -10.99 0.32 -16.05
CA PRO A 131 -11.50 0.43 -14.69
C PRO A 131 -12.94 -0.12 -14.59
N ASN A 132 -13.29 -0.63 -13.42
CA ASN A 132 -14.58 -1.27 -13.14
C ASN A 132 -14.93 -2.48 -14.00
N SER A 133 -13.97 -3.01 -14.77
CA SER A 133 -14.17 -4.29 -15.45
C SER A 133 -14.15 -5.46 -14.47
N LEU A 134 -13.27 -5.40 -13.48
CA LEU A 134 -13.16 -6.43 -12.44
C LEU A 134 -12.70 -5.82 -11.13
N TRP A 135 -13.46 -6.08 -10.06
CA TRP A 135 -12.98 -5.85 -8.70
C TRP A 135 -12.49 -7.15 -8.09
N GLN A 136 -11.30 -7.12 -7.49
CA GLN A 136 -10.79 -8.19 -6.65
C GLN A 136 -11.07 -7.85 -5.21
N MET A 137 -11.62 -8.77 -4.45
CA MET A 137 -11.91 -8.59 -3.03
C MET A 137 -11.46 -9.78 -2.22
N ASP A 138 -11.06 -9.50 -0.99
CA ASP A 138 -10.60 -10.50 -0.06
C ASP A 138 -10.66 -9.96 1.37
N ILE A 139 -10.52 -10.86 2.34
CA ILE A 139 -10.47 -10.56 3.76
C ILE A 139 -9.07 -10.90 4.24
N SER A 140 -8.36 -9.91 4.76
CA SER A 140 -7.02 -10.14 5.28
C SER A 140 -7.04 -10.92 6.59
N ASP A 141 -6.17 -11.92 6.71
CA ASP A 141 -5.90 -12.62 7.98
C ASP A 141 -5.25 -11.69 9.01
N GLN A 142 -4.57 -10.63 8.56
CA GLN A 142 -4.00 -9.61 9.45
C GLN A 142 -5.12 -8.69 9.95
N LYS A 143 -5.31 -8.72 11.26
CA LYS A 143 -6.25 -7.81 11.94
C LYS A 143 -5.60 -6.43 12.11
N ILE A 144 -6.36 -5.39 11.78
CA ILE A 144 -6.03 -4.00 12.09
C ILE A 144 -6.73 -3.64 13.38
N ASN A 145 -5.97 -3.31 14.44
CA ASN A 145 -6.53 -2.98 15.76
C ASN A 145 -7.56 -4.04 16.24
N GLY A 146 -7.22 -5.33 16.07
CA GLY A 146 -8.08 -6.45 16.46
C GLY A 146 -9.27 -6.75 15.53
N LYS A 147 -9.49 -5.96 14.47
CA LYS A 147 -10.60 -6.11 13.52
C LYS A 147 -10.16 -6.77 12.22
N TYR A 148 -11.07 -7.52 11.61
CA TYR A 148 -10.85 -8.03 10.26
C TYR A 148 -10.79 -6.90 9.25
N CYS A 149 -9.97 -7.06 8.21
CA CYS A 149 -9.84 -6.08 7.14
C CYS A 149 -10.41 -6.62 5.84
N PHE A 150 -11.51 -6.01 5.37
CA PHE A 150 -12.09 -6.31 4.07
C PHE A 150 -11.55 -5.31 3.04
N GLY A 151 -10.89 -5.81 2.00
CA GLY A 151 -10.31 -5.04 0.92
C GLY A 151 -10.97 -5.29 -0.42
N VAL A 152 -11.16 -4.22 -1.20
CA VAL A 152 -11.66 -4.27 -2.58
C VAL A 152 -10.75 -3.40 -3.44
N ILE A 153 -10.15 -3.98 -4.48
CA ILE A 153 -9.30 -3.26 -5.42
C ILE A 153 -9.80 -3.45 -6.85
N ASP A 154 -9.63 -2.42 -7.66
CA ASP A 154 -9.85 -2.50 -9.11
C ASP A 154 -8.68 -3.22 -9.79
N ASP A 155 -8.97 -4.18 -10.65
CA ASP A 155 -7.96 -5.01 -11.31
C ASP A 155 -7.11 -4.25 -12.32
N CYS A 156 -7.69 -3.30 -13.04
CA CYS A 156 -7.00 -2.49 -14.04
C CYS A 156 -6.04 -1.50 -13.39
N SER A 157 -6.57 -0.66 -12.53
CA SER A 157 -5.88 0.49 -11.95
C SER A 157 -5.18 0.21 -10.62
N ARG A 158 -5.44 -0.93 -10.00
CA ARG A 158 -5.05 -1.22 -8.59
C ARG A 158 -5.70 -0.27 -7.57
N TYR A 159 -6.62 0.58 -8.00
CA TYR A 159 -7.31 1.51 -7.12
C TYR A 159 -8.01 0.77 -5.98
N CYS A 160 -7.71 1.16 -4.75
CA CYS A 160 -8.40 0.63 -3.58
C CYS A 160 -9.78 1.26 -3.49
N VAL A 161 -10.78 0.54 -4.00
CA VAL A 161 -12.18 0.94 -4.01
C VAL A 161 -12.72 1.01 -2.58
N GLY A 162 -12.34 0.06 -1.74
CA GLY A 162 -12.71 0.01 -0.33
C GLY A 162 -11.70 -0.74 0.53
N LEU A 163 -11.50 -0.22 1.75
CA LEU A 163 -10.70 -0.85 2.80
C LEU A 163 -11.41 -0.62 4.13
N ILE A 164 -12.05 -1.64 4.66
CA ILE A 164 -12.97 -1.53 5.78
C ILE A 164 -12.57 -2.49 6.90
N ALA A 165 -12.40 -1.96 8.11
CA ALA A 165 -12.16 -2.77 9.30
C ALA A 165 -13.49 -3.22 9.92
N LEU A 166 -13.66 -4.52 10.12
CA LEU A 166 -14.91 -5.15 10.56
C LEU A 166 -14.71 -5.96 11.84
N ASN A 167 -15.62 -5.85 12.78
CA ASN A 167 -15.63 -6.72 13.96
C ASN A 167 -16.10 -8.14 13.60
N ASN A 168 -17.10 -8.23 12.74
CA ASN A 168 -17.69 -9.47 12.27
C ASN A 168 -17.80 -9.48 10.76
N ILE A 169 -17.70 -10.66 10.17
CA ILE A 169 -17.79 -10.87 8.74
C ILE A 169 -18.99 -11.75 8.44
N SER A 170 -19.89 -11.26 7.59
CA SER A 170 -21.00 -12.03 7.04
C SER A 170 -21.31 -11.59 5.62
N THR A 171 -21.99 -12.45 4.86
CA THR A 171 -22.40 -12.12 3.49
C THR A 171 -23.26 -10.84 3.45
N ASN A 172 -24.15 -10.63 4.42
CA ASN A 172 -25.00 -9.45 4.47
C ASN A 172 -24.18 -8.17 4.69
N ILE A 173 -23.20 -8.19 5.58
CA ILE A 173 -22.30 -7.05 5.81
C ILE A 173 -21.50 -6.72 4.54
N VAL A 174 -20.91 -7.75 3.93
CA VAL A 174 -20.11 -7.58 2.70
C VAL A 174 -20.96 -7.02 1.55
N THR A 175 -22.16 -7.56 1.33
CA THR A 175 -23.05 -7.07 0.27
C THR A 175 -23.53 -5.64 0.52
N HIS A 176 -23.80 -5.27 1.78
CA HIS A 176 -24.14 -3.87 2.12
C HIS A 176 -22.98 -2.91 1.86
N ILE A 177 -21.75 -3.30 2.21
CA ILE A 177 -20.55 -2.51 1.91
C ILE A 177 -20.40 -2.34 0.40
N LEU A 178 -20.51 -3.44 -0.35
CA LEU A 178 -20.39 -3.39 -1.80
C LEU A 178 -21.46 -2.51 -2.46
N ASP A 179 -22.67 -2.48 -1.93
CA ASP A 179 -23.72 -1.57 -2.41
C ASP A 179 -23.32 -0.09 -2.24
N ASN A 180 -22.69 0.25 -1.12
CA ASN A 180 -22.19 1.60 -0.89
C ASN A 180 -20.98 1.92 -1.80
N LEU A 181 -20.06 0.98 -1.98
CA LEU A 181 -18.91 1.15 -2.87
C LEU A 181 -19.35 1.32 -4.33
N ILE A 182 -20.39 0.61 -4.77
CA ILE A 182 -20.97 0.73 -6.12
C ILE A 182 -21.57 2.12 -6.32
N LYS A 183 -22.27 2.66 -5.33
CA LYS A 183 -22.86 4.01 -5.41
C LYS A 183 -21.81 5.10 -5.61
N THR A 184 -20.65 4.95 -4.98
CA THR A 184 -19.58 5.96 -5.00
C THR A 184 -18.57 5.80 -6.12
N ASN A 185 -18.31 4.57 -6.57
CA ASN A 185 -17.22 4.27 -7.50
C ASN A 185 -17.67 3.70 -8.85
N GLY A 186 -19.00 3.53 -9.03
CA GLY A 186 -19.56 2.86 -10.18
C GLY A 186 -19.64 1.34 -10.01
N LYS A 187 -20.41 0.69 -10.86
CA LYS A 187 -20.69 -0.74 -10.80
C LYS A 187 -19.62 -1.54 -11.57
N PRO A 188 -18.96 -2.55 -10.96
CA PRO A 188 -18.06 -3.43 -11.70
C PRO A 188 -18.85 -4.39 -12.61
N ARG A 189 -18.23 -4.82 -13.71
CA ARG A 189 -18.79 -5.90 -14.54
C ARG A 189 -18.61 -7.26 -13.88
N GLU A 190 -17.47 -7.46 -13.24
CA GLU A 190 -17.08 -8.74 -12.63
C GLU A 190 -16.55 -8.49 -11.22
N ILE A 191 -16.75 -9.47 -10.34
CA ILE A 191 -16.13 -9.52 -9.01
C ILE A 191 -15.38 -10.84 -8.88
N LEU A 192 -14.13 -10.77 -8.43
CA LEU A 192 -13.31 -11.94 -8.12
C LEU A 192 -13.15 -12.05 -6.60
N SER A 193 -13.49 -13.21 -6.06
CA SER A 193 -13.26 -13.56 -4.65
C SER A 193 -12.60 -14.93 -4.52
N ASP A 194 -12.15 -15.23 -3.32
CA ASP A 194 -11.81 -16.59 -2.93
C ASP A 194 -13.06 -17.47 -2.75
N ASN A 195 -12.85 -18.71 -2.32
CA ASN A 195 -13.93 -19.67 -2.01
C ASN A 195 -14.37 -19.62 -0.53
N GLY A 196 -14.14 -18.52 0.17
CA GLY A 196 -14.52 -18.37 1.58
C GLY A 196 -16.04 -18.49 1.82
N ASN A 197 -16.42 -18.87 3.03
CA ASN A 197 -17.83 -19.05 3.44
C ASN A 197 -18.69 -17.83 3.15
N VAL A 198 -18.12 -16.63 3.29
CA VAL A 198 -18.80 -15.34 3.08
C VAL A 198 -19.23 -15.14 1.64
N PHE A 199 -18.44 -15.65 0.69
CA PHE A 199 -18.65 -15.52 -0.75
C PHE A 199 -19.37 -16.75 -1.34
N GLY A 200 -19.75 -17.70 -0.49
CA GLY A 200 -20.55 -18.87 -0.84
C GLY A 200 -19.75 -20.07 -1.33
N LEU A 201 -19.34 -20.90 -0.39
CA LEU A 201 -18.73 -22.22 -0.60
C LEU A 201 -19.30 -22.95 -1.84
N ARG A 202 -18.62 -22.84 -2.99
CA ARG A 202 -18.90 -23.58 -4.25
C ARG A 202 -20.37 -23.73 -4.68
N SER A 203 -21.33 -23.16 -3.93
CA SER A 203 -22.75 -23.21 -4.27
C SER A 203 -23.08 -22.09 -5.26
N LYS A 204 -23.61 -22.46 -6.44
CA LYS A 204 -24.13 -21.52 -7.43
C LYS A 204 -25.37 -20.74 -6.94
N HIS A 205 -25.91 -21.10 -5.79
CA HIS A 205 -27.10 -20.51 -5.17
C HIS A 205 -26.80 -19.80 -3.87
N SER A 206 -25.53 -19.44 -3.61
CA SER A 206 -25.18 -18.70 -2.40
C SER A 206 -25.87 -17.33 -2.39
N LYS A 207 -26.10 -16.80 -1.17
CA LYS A 207 -26.65 -15.44 -1.00
C LYS A 207 -25.83 -14.39 -1.76
N PHE A 208 -24.51 -14.56 -1.81
CA PHE A 208 -23.62 -13.66 -2.54
C PHE A 208 -23.81 -13.75 -4.05
N ASP A 209 -23.93 -14.96 -4.62
CA ASP A 209 -24.20 -15.13 -6.06
C ASP A 209 -25.58 -14.59 -6.47
N VAL A 210 -26.58 -14.76 -5.61
CA VAL A 210 -27.90 -14.16 -5.83
C VAL A 210 -27.81 -12.65 -5.84
N TRP A 211 -27.04 -12.05 -4.91
CA TRP A 211 -26.80 -10.61 -4.86
C TRP A 211 -26.09 -10.11 -6.13
N CYS A 212 -25.06 -10.81 -6.61
CA CYS A 212 -24.35 -10.49 -7.86
C CYS A 212 -25.29 -10.55 -9.07
N ARG A 213 -26.06 -11.63 -9.23
CA ARG A 213 -26.98 -11.82 -10.35
C ARG A 213 -28.04 -10.71 -10.41
N ARG A 214 -28.62 -10.33 -9.28
CA ARG A 214 -29.61 -9.24 -9.21
C ARG A 214 -29.08 -7.91 -9.69
N ARG A 215 -27.75 -7.72 -9.70
CA ARG A 215 -27.04 -6.50 -10.13
C ARG A 215 -26.39 -6.61 -11.49
N ASN A 216 -26.57 -7.75 -12.18
CA ASN A 216 -25.85 -8.07 -13.42
C ASN A 216 -24.33 -7.97 -13.25
N ILE A 217 -23.82 -8.51 -12.16
CA ILE A 217 -22.37 -8.63 -11.85
C ILE A 217 -22.00 -10.09 -12.00
N LYS A 218 -20.97 -10.38 -12.81
CA LYS A 218 -20.45 -11.74 -12.92
C LYS A 218 -19.53 -12.05 -11.75
N HIS A 219 -19.87 -13.04 -10.95
CA HIS A 219 -19.00 -13.53 -9.87
C HIS A 219 -18.03 -14.56 -10.41
N ILE A 220 -16.72 -14.31 -10.22
CA ILE A 220 -15.61 -15.19 -10.57
C ILE A 220 -15.01 -15.69 -9.25
N ARG A 221 -14.86 -16.99 -9.14
CA ARG A 221 -14.18 -17.62 -8.00
C ARG A 221 -12.79 -18.08 -8.39
N THR A 222 -11.86 -18.01 -7.47
CA THR A 222 -10.52 -18.55 -7.69
C THR A 222 -10.59 -20.06 -7.81
N ALA A 223 -9.83 -20.62 -8.75
CA ALA A 223 -9.63 -22.07 -8.79
C ALA A 223 -8.80 -22.50 -7.56
N ILE A 224 -9.08 -23.70 -7.05
CA ILE A 224 -8.32 -24.27 -5.94
C ILE A 224 -6.88 -24.42 -6.35
N HIS A 225 -5.95 -23.98 -5.50
CA HIS A 225 -4.51 -24.00 -5.74
C HIS A 225 -4.03 -23.17 -6.95
N SER A 226 -4.78 -22.12 -7.35
CA SER A 226 -4.34 -21.20 -8.39
C SER A 226 -3.86 -19.85 -7.78
N PRO A 227 -2.59 -19.76 -7.36
CA PRO A 227 -2.07 -18.58 -6.66
C PRO A 227 -1.95 -17.33 -7.57
N THR A 228 -2.25 -17.50 -8.85
CA THR A 228 -2.12 -16.41 -9.83
C THR A 228 -3.34 -15.49 -9.90
N THR A 229 -4.49 -15.94 -9.40
CA THR A 229 -5.77 -15.25 -9.60
C THR A 229 -5.97 -14.12 -8.60
N THR A 230 -5.57 -14.30 -7.33
CA THR A 230 -5.72 -13.33 -6.22
C THR A 230 -4.45 -12.54 -5.93
N GLY A 231 -3.37 -12.78 -6.67
CA GLY A 231 -2.05 -12.21 -6.37
C GLY A 231 -1.99 -10.68 -6.31
N LYS A 232 -2.98 -9.96 -6.85
CA LYS A 232 -3.03 -8.49 -6.80
C LYS A 232 -3.58 -8.02 -5.45
N ILE A 233 -4.69 -8.61 -4.99
CA ILE A 233 -5.27 -8.27 -3.68
C ILE A 233 -4.36 -8.75 -2.54
N GLU A 234 -3.72 -9.92 -2.68
CA GLU A 234 -2.70 -10.39 -1.73
C GLU A 234 -1.53 -9.41 -1.62
N ARG A 235 -1.05 -8.90 -2.76
CA ARG A 235 0.01 -7.89 -2.77
C ARG A 235 -0.45 -6.56 -2.18
N PHE A 236 -1.70 -6.21 -2.34
CA PHE A 236 -2.30 -5.05 -1.69
C PHE A 236 -2.25 -5.21 -0.16
N PHE A 237 -2.67 -6.35 0.38
CA PHE A 237 -2.60 -6.62 1.81
C PHE A 237 -1.16 -6.70 2.34
N GLN A 238 -0.21 -7.24 1.56
CA GLN A 238 1.21 -7.18 1.91
C GLN A 238 1.72 -5.73 1.98
N THR A 239 1.23 -4.87 1.12
CA THR A 239 1.57 -3.44 1.16
C THR A 239 0.93 -2.77 2.36
N LEU A 240 -0.34 -3.07 2.66
CA LEU A 240 -1.03 -2.60 3.86
C LEU A 240 -0.25 -2.97 5.13
N GLY A 241 0.12 -4.23 5.29
CA GLY A 241 0.87 -4.69 6.47
C GLY A 241 2.24 -4.04 6.64
N ARG A 242 2.87 -3.56 5.56
CA ARG A 242 4.17 -2.87 5.62
C ARG A 242 4.07 -1.37 5.85
N GLU A 243 3.00 -0.75 5.37
CA GLU A 243 2.91 0.70 5.28
C GLU A 243 1.87 1.29 6.24
N LEU A 244 1.06 0.47 6.90
CA LEU A 244 -0.01 0.92 7.79
C LEU A 244 0.53 1.67 9.01
N GLU A 245 1.62 1.18 9.63
CA GLU A 245 2.29 1.84 10.75
C GLU A 245 2.70 3.28 10.42
N PHE A 246 3.14 3.53 9.18
CA PHE A 246 3.48 4.88 8.70
C PHE A 246 2.25 5.77 8.48
N CYS A 247 1.07 5.20 8.61
CA CYS A 247 -0.23 5.88 8.55
C CYS A 247 -0.91 5.96 9.91
N ASN A 248 -0.15 5.78 11.02
CA ASN A 248 -0.66 5.76 12.39
C ASN A 248 -1.79 4.73 12.58
N ASP A 249 -1.68 3.59 11.95
CA ASP A 249 -2.70 2.53 11.91
C ASP A 249 -4.09 2.98 11.43
N ASP A 250 -4.14 4.11 10.70
CA ASP A 250 -5.35 4.66 10.09
C ASP A 250 -5.52 4.09 8.67
N SER A 251 -6.46 3.17 8.51
CA SER A 251 -6.75 2.52 7.23
C SER A 251 -7.25 3.48 6.15
N GLU A 252 -7.96 4.55 6.52
CA GLU A 252 -8.41 5.56 5.56
C GLU A 252 -7.26 6.42 5.07
N LEU A 253 -6.37 6.82 5.96
CA LEU A 253 -5.14 7.51 5.58
C LEU A 253 -4.28 6.63 4.67
N PHE A 254 -4.12 5.34 5.00
CA PHE A 254 -3.43 4.40 4.13
C PHE A 254 -4.10 4.34 2.74
N ARG A 255 -5.43 4.18 2.67
CA ARG A 255 -6.18 4.12 1.41
C ARG A 255 -5.98 5.36 0.55
N MET A 256 -6.04 6.55 1.16
CA MET A 256 -5.77 7.82 0.48
C MET A 256 -4.36 7.87 -0.10
N ARG A 257 -3.36 7.50 0.69
CA ARG A 257 -1.96 7.44 0.25
C ARG A 257 -1.76 6.44 -0.87
N TYR A 258 -2.26 5.24 -0.69
CA TYR A 258 -2.16 4.17 -1.68
C TYR A 258 -2.75 4.60 -3.03
N ASN A 259 -3.92 5.22 -3.01
CA ASN A 259 -4.63 5.60 -4.22
C ASN A 259 -4.04 6.81 -4.94
N HIS A 260 -3.63 7.84 -4.20
CA HIS A 260 -3.38 9.16 -4.79
C HIS A 260 -1.90 9.56 -4.82
N PHE A 261 -1.05 8.86 -4.06
CA PHE A 261 0.33 9.31 -3.91
C PHE A 261 1.37 8.21 -4.11
N ARG A 262 0.97 6.95 -3.97
CA ARG A 262 1.89 5.83 -4.10
C ARG A 262 2.15 5.48 -5.56
N PRO A 263 3.40 5.62 -6.08
CA PRO A 263 3.73 5.15 -7.42
C PRO A 263 3.60 3.62 -7.49
N HIS A 264 3.09 3.13 -8.59
CA HIS A 264 2.89 1.71 -8.81
C HIS A 264 3.72 1.22 -10.00
N SER A 265 4.70 0.36 -9.77
CA SER A 265 5.59 -0.13 -10.83
C SER A 265 4.85 -0.87 -11.97
N SER A 266 3.71 -1.50 -11.67
CA SER A 266 2.88 -2.14 -12.69
C SER A 266 1.99 -1.16 -13.47
N LEU A 267 1.99 0.11 -13.12
CA LEU A 267 1.24 1.20 -13.75
C LEU A 267 2.20 2.28 -14.29
N GLU A 268 3.39 1.89 -14.70
CA GLU A 268 4.41 2.84 -15.20
C GLU A 268 4.72 3.97 -14.22
N ASN A 269 4.75 3.63 -12.93
CA ASN A 269 4.91 4.55 -11.82
C ASN A 269 3.81 5.61 -11.65
N LYS A 270 2.68 5.48 -12.35
CA LYS A 270 1.47 6.24 -12.05
C LYS A 270 0.89 5.76 -10.72
N ASN A 271 0.16 6.64 -10.03
CA ASN A 271 -0.62 6.23 -8.88
C ASN A 271 -1.98 5.60 -9.33
N PRO A 272 -2.60 4.77 -8.50
CA PRO A 272 -3.87 4.09 -8.84
C PRO A 272 -4.99 5.04 -9.30
N SER A 273 -5.13 6.21 -8.67
CA SER A 273 -6.19 7.17 -9.02
C SER A 273 -6.01 7.79 -10.40
N GLN A 274 -4.77 8.01 -10.84
CA GLN A 274 -4.50 8.52 -12.18
C GLN A 274 -4.97 7.55 -13.27
N VAL A 275 -4.88 6.25 -13.01
CA VAL A 275 -5.33 5.22 -13.95
C VAL A 275 -6.83 4.96 -13.82
N TYR A 276 -7.39 5.03 -12.60
CA TYR A 276 -8.80 4.77 -12.35
C TYR A 276 -9.71 5.86 -12.92
N PHE A 277 -9.28 7.12 -12.84
CA PHE A 277 -10.01 8.29 -13.35
C PHE A 277 -9.50 8.78 -14.72
N ASP A 278 -8.72 7.97 -15.42
CA ASP A 278 -8.26 8.28 -16.77
C ASP A 278 -9.39 8.04 -17.77
N PHE A 279 -10.11 9.10 -18.08
CA PHE A 279 -11.23 9.07 -19.03
C PHE A 279 -10.78 8.85 -20.49
N SER A 280 -9.49 8.99 -20.81
CA SER A 280 -8.98 8.78 -22.19
C SER A 280 -9.12 7.33 -22.67
N LYS A 281 -9.35 6.38 -21.76
CA LYS A 281 -9.56 4.96 -22.05
C LYS A 281 -11.03 4.55 -22.16
N LEU A 282 -11.96 5.49 -22.06
CA LEU A 282 -13.40 5.23 -22.13
C LEU A 282 -13.98 5.42 -23.55
N PHE A 283 -13.16 5.89 -24.49
CA PHE A 283 -13.51 6.11 -25.88
C PHE A 283 -12.61 5.36 -26.86
#